data_a51d88252e7f47956085025d025fe1cd
#
_entry.id   a51d88252e7f47956085025d025fe1cd
#
_cell.length_a   1.000
_cell.length_b   1.000
_cell.length_c   1.000
_cell.angle_alpha   90.00
_cell.angle_beta   90.00
_cell.angle_gamma   90.00
#
_symmetry.space_group_name_H-M   'P 1'
#
loop_
_entity.id
_entity.type
_entity.pdbx_description
1 polymer ?
#
loop_
_entity_poly.entity_id
_entity_poly.type
_entity_poly.pdbx_seq_one_letter_code
_entity_poly.pdbx_strand_id
1 'polypeptide(L)'
;GYFYWMLIRSFGPVPILPDEGVDYTKDYDEIAQPRNTYDECADYISNELVKAAAQLPDDRGLQEVARPTRGAALALRARVLLYAASPLYNGKAPSEVLTAMVDKEGRQLLSSTYDEVKWARAAAAAKDVMELGKYNLYVVYAKENGDIAEPATITPPDDNGTFHSNPWPKGWQNIDPFLSYRSLFDGTAIAYGNDELIYTRGSNQGNEGIDIMVIHQLPRSQGGGYNYHGITQKQCDAYYMKDGADCPGMNSMYQGREGYTDPSRYDVEARPSGVITQNELAEYPELGSMGTGVSKQYAAREPRFYASVGYNGSIWHMLNANTDKGEKTNVQIFYYRDKPDGYKAGAYWLHTGIGIKKFVNPHDRADSEKTYDVSRVQAKTAPDIRYAEV
;
A
#
# COMPACT_ATOMS: atom_id res chain seq x y z
N GLY A 1 5.68 -18.35 13.59
CA GLY A 1 6.37 -17.19 12.97
C GLY A 1 5.40 -16.04 12.68
N TYR A 2 4.35 -16.24 11.89
CA TYR A 2 3.43 -15.16 11.47
C TYR A 2 2.79 -14.41 12.67
N PHE A 3 2.28 -15.12 13.66
CA PHE A 3 1.65 -14.46 14.82
C PHE A 3 2.66 -13.69 15.68
N TYR A 4 3.87 -14.20 15.84
CA TYR A 4 4.94 -13.44 16.51
C TYR A 4 5.32 -12.17 15.72
N TRP A 5 5.33 -12.24 14.37
CA TRP A 5 5.49 -11.05 13.54
C TRP A 5 4.39 -10.00 13.82
N MET A 6 3.13 -10.41 13.90
CA MET A 6 2.03 -9.50 14.23
C MET A 6 2.20 -8.89 15.62
N LEU A 7 2.68 -9.66 16.60
CA LEU A 7 2.94 -9.19 17.95
C LEU A 7 4.07 -8.16 17.99
N ILE A 8 5.23 -8.46 17.41
CA ILE A 8 6.36 -7.52 17.46
C ILE A 8 6.13 -6.25 16.64
N ARG A 9 5.34 -6.32 15.59
CA ARG A 9 4.92 -5.15 14.81
C ARG A 9 4.00 -4.23 15.61
N SER A 10 3.15 -4.77 16.45
CA SER A 10 2.14 -4.01 17.21
C SER A 10 2.63 -3.55 18.57
N PHE A 11 3.45 -4.34 19.23
CA PHE A 11 3.85 -4.13 20.64
C PHE A 11 5.36 -3.99 20.85
N GLY A 12 6.15 -4.11 19.77
CA GLY A 12 7.61 -4.18 19.90
C GLY A 12 8.05 -5.53 20.49
N PRO A 13 9.16 -5.58 21.23
CA PRO A 13 9.68 -6.80 21.85
C PRO A 13 8.66 -7.50 22.74
N VAL A 14 8.53 -8.81 22.60
CA VAL A 14 7.58 -9.67 23.35
C VAL A 14 8.30 -10.88 23.95
N PRO A 15 7.74 -11.55 24.98
CA PRO A 15 8.25 -12.84 25.43
C PRO A 15 8.12 -13.90 24.33
N ILE A 16 9.15 -14.72 24.18
CA ILE A 16 9.09 -15.96 23.38
C ILE A 16 8.70 -17.07 24.32
N LEU A 17 7.51 -17.61 24.16
CA LEU A 17 6.99 -18.68 25.00
C LEU A 17 7.61 -20.02 24.63
N PRO A 18 7.80 -20.93 25.60
CA PRO A 18 8.26 -22.28 25.32
C PRO A 18 7.28 -23.06 24.43
N ASP A 19 7.78 -24.01 23.64
CA ASP A 19 7.00 -24.78 22.67
C ASP A 19 5.92 -25.67 23.37
N GLU A 20 6.18 -26.12 24.58
CA GLU A 20 5.25 -26.88 25.43
C GLU A 20 4.12 -26.00 25.98
N GLY A 21 4.20 -24.70 25.80
CA GLY A 21 3.23 -23.75 26.33
C GLY A 21 3.46 -23.37 27.78
N VAL A 22 2.50 -22.68 28.36
CA VAL A 22 2.54 -22.19 29.75
C VAL A 22 1.38 -22.80 30.53
N ASP A 23 1.66 -23.27 31.74
CA ASP A 23 0.65 -23.80 32.64
C ASP A 23 -0.14 -22.63 33.30
N TYR A 24 -1.30 -22.32 32.74
CA TYR A 24 -2.17 -21.23 33.22
C TYR A 24 -2.88 -21.53 34.53
N THR A 25 -2.64 -22.70 35.17
CA THR A 25 -3.16 -22.99 36.53
C THR A 25 -2.30 -22.38 37.62
N LYS A 26 -1.11 -21.91 37.29
CA LYS A 26 -0.16 -21.25 38.19
C LYS A 26 -0.45 -19.77 38.34
N ASP A 27 0.06 -19.19 39.43
CA ASP A 27 -0.04 -17.74 39.64
C ASP A 27 0.70 -16.96 38.55
N TYR A 28 0.20 -15.74 38.27
CA TYR A 28 0.75 -14.89 37.21
C TYR A 28 2.26 -14.65 37.36
N ASP A 29 2.73 -14.41 38.59
CA ASP A 29 4.16 -14.16 38.87
C ASP A 29 5.06 -15.37 38.61
N GLU A 30 4.49 -16.60 38.64
CA GLU A 30 5.23 -17.82 38.30
C GLU A 30 5.32 -18.07 36.79
N ILE A 31 4.32 -17.59 36.03
CA ILE A 31 4.24 -17.83 34.58
C ILE A 31 4.71 -16.63 33.75
N ALA A 32 4.83 -15.46 34.36
CA ALA A 32 5.27 -14.25 33.68
C ALA A 32 6.69 -14.39 33.12
N GLN A 33 6.82 -14.30 31.79
CA GLN A 33 8.10 -14.32 31.10
C GLN A 33 8.58 -12.89 30.84
N PRO A 34 9.88 -12.57 31.01
CA PRO A 34 10.45 -11.30 30.59
C PRO A 34 10.36 -11.18 29.07
N ARG A 35 10.30 -9.95 28.59
CA ARG A 35 10.36 -9.67 27.15
C ARG A 35 11.74 -10.03 26.59
N ASN A 36 11.77 -10.67 25.46
CA ASN A 36 12.98 -10.84 24.67
C ASN A 36 13.35 -9.52 23.99
N THR A 37 14.60 -9.36 23.56
CA THR A 37 14.99 -8.22 22.73
C THR A 37 14.30 -8.29 21.37
N TYR A 38 14.23 -7.17 20.65
CA TYR A 38 13.68 -7.18 19.29
C TYR A 38 14.46 -8.11 18.36
N ASP A 39 15.78 -8.13 18.51
CA ASP A 39 16.66 -8.99 17.71
C ASP A 39 16.42 -10.48 18.01
N GLU A 40 16.30 -10.87 19.27
CA GLU A 40 15.94 -12.25 19.65
C GLU A 40 14.58 -12.67 19.06
N CYS A 41 13.59 -11.77 19.11
CA CYS A 41 12.28 -12.03 18.50
C CYS A 41 12.38 -12.18 16.97
N ALA A 42 13.13 -11.30 16.30
CA ALA A 42 13.32 -11.38 14.86
C ALA A 42 14.06 -12.64 14.43
N ASP A 43 15.07 -13.05 15.19
CA ASP A 43 15.81 -14.28 14.95
C ASP A 43 14.96 -15.53 15.16
N TYR A 44 14.17 -15.56 16.24
CA TYR A 44 13.21 -16.64 16.48
C TYR A 44 12.22 -16.76 15.31
N ILE A 45 11.60 -15.65 14.89
CA ILE A 45 10.64 -15.64 13.77
C ILE A 45 11.32 -16.11 12.48
N SER A 46 12.52 -15.59 12.18
CA SER A 46 13.30 -15.98 11.01
C SER A 46 13.58 -17.48 10.97
N ASN A 47 14.01 -18.05 12.09
CA ASN A 47 14.32 -19.48 12.19
C ASN A 47 13.07 -20.36 12.03
N GLU A 48 11.95 -19.96 12.65
CA GLU A 48 10.67 -20.68 12.49
C GLU A 48 10.15 -20.63 11.04
N LEU A 49 10.35 -19.51 10.34
CA LEU A 49 9.96 -19.37 8.95
C LEU A 49 10.84 -20.19 8.00
N VAL A 50 12.13 -20.37 8.30
CA VAL A 50 13.00 -21.27 7.55
C VAL A 50 12.55 -22.74 7.73
N LYS A 51 12.24 -23.15 8.97
CA LYS A 51 11.70 -24.49 9.24
C LYS A 51 10.38 -24.72 8.50
N ALA A 52 9.50 -23.71 8.51
CA ALA A 52 8.23 -23.79 7.80
C ALA A 52 8.43 -23.85 6.28
N ALA A 53 9.32 -23.05 5.70
CA ALA A 53 9.62 -23.05 4.28
C ALA A 53 10.12 -24.42 3.78
N ALA A 54 10.85 -25.16 4.62
CA ALA A 54 11.34 -26.51 4.27
C ALA A 54 10.20 -27.56 4.16
N GLN A 55 9.04 -27.29 4.77
CA GLN A 55 7.91 -28.22 4.83
C GLN A 55 6.71 -27.76 3.98
N LEU A 56 6.63 -26.48 3.64
CA LEU A 56 5.53 -25.92 2.86
C LEU A 56 5.69 -26.25 1.37
N PRO A 57 4.57 -26.49 0.66
CA PRO A 57 4.61 -26.68 -0.78
C PRO A 57 4.95 -25.37 -1.51
N ASP A 58 5.42 -25.49 -2.73
CA ASP A 58 5.73 -24.35 -3.59
C ASP A 58 4.45 -23.65 -4.09
N ASP A 59 3.38 -24.43 -4.32
CA ASP A 59 2.12 -23.97 -4.89
C ASP A 59 0.91 -24.45 -4.10
N ARG A 60 -0.19 -23.71 -4.25
CA ARG A 60 -1.51 -24.07 -3.75
C ARG A 60 -2.53 -24.06 -4.87
N GLY A 61 -3.47 -24.98 -4.83
CA GLY A 61 -4.60 -24.99 -5.73
C GLY A 61 -5.59 -23.84 -5.46
N LEU A 62 -6.51 -23.63 -6.41
CA LEU A 62 -7.52 -22.58 -6.37
C LEU A 62 -8.28 -22.51 -5.03
N GLN A 63 -8.61 -23.65 -4.44
CA GLN A 63 -9.36 -23.72 -3.17
C GLN A 63 -8.50 -23.46 -1.93
N GLU A 64 -7.19 -23.38 -2.10
CA GLU A 64 -6.24 -23.22 -1.00
C GLU A 64 -5.34 -21.98 -1.16
N VAL A 65 -5.71 -21.05 -2.04
CA VAL A 65 -4.89 -19.87 -2.40
C VAL A 65 -4.52 -19.01 -1.19
N ALA A 66 -5.33 -19.02 -0.13
CA ALA A 66 -5.07 -18.31 1.12
C ALA A 66 -4.20 -19.10 2.13
N ARG A 67 -3.78 -20.33 1.79
CA ARG A 67 -2.85 -21.08 2.63
C ARG A 67 -1.40 -20.72 2.28
N PRO A 68 -0.51 -20.65 3.28
CA PRO A 68 0.87 -20.27 3.03
C PRO A 68 1.60 -21.30 2.16
N THR A 69 2.52 -20.79 1.35
CA THR A 69 3.47 -21.54 0.53
C THR A 69 4.89 -21.35 1.06
N ARG A 70 5.86 -22.06 0.50
CA ARG A 70 7.29 -21.83 0.75
C ARG A 70 7.65 -20.35 0.53
N GLY A 71 7.21 -19.77 -0.59
CA GLY A 71 7.44 -18.36 -0.90
C GLY A 71 6.85 -17.41 0.12
N ALA A 72 5.67 -17.69 0.65
CA ALA A 72 5.05 -16.88 1.70
C ALA A 72 5.89 -16.87 2.99
N ALA A 73 6.44 -18.01 3.40
CA ALA A 73 7.31 -18.11 4.58
C ALA A 73 8.62 -17.34 4.37
N LEU A 74 9.28 -17.50 3.21
CA LEU A 74 10.52 -16.81 2.89
C LEU A 74 10.33 -15.30 2.74
N ALA A 75 9.26 -14.85 2.11
CA ALA A 75 8.97 -13.42 1.94
C ALA A 75 8.61 -12.75 3.29
N LEU A 76 7.88 -13.43 4.15
CA LEU A 76 7.66 -12.93 5.52
C LEU A 76 8.97 -12.83 6.30
N ARG A 77 9.89 -13.80 6.15
CA ARG A 77 11.22 -13.73 6.73
C ARG A 77 11.99 -12.50 6.25
N ALA A 78 11.98 -12.23 4.96
CA ALA A 78 12.62 -11.04 4.40
C ALA A 78 12.05 -9.74 5.00
N ARG A 79 10.74 -9.65 5.11
CA ARG A 79 10.05 -8.51 5.75
C ARG A 79 10.46 -8.34 7.21
N VAL A 80 10.48 -9.40 8.01
CA VAL A 80 10.87 -9.36 9.43
C VAL A 80 12.30 -8.86 9.58
N LEU A 81 13.23 -9.39 8.80
CA LEU A 81 14.64 -9.00 8.85
C LEU A 81 14.85 -7.55 8.34
N LEU A 82 14.09 -7.11 7.35
CA LEU A 82 14.10 -5.72 6.88
C LEU A 82 13.66 -4.75 7.98
N TYR A 83 12.60 -5.10 8.73
CA TYR A 83 12.17 -4.30 9.88
C TYR A 83 13.24 -4.27 10.98
N ALA A 84 13.88 -5.41 11.27
CA ALA A 84 14.97 -5.46 12.26
C ALA A 84 16.21 -4.64 11.84
N ALA A 85 16.42 -4.47 10.53
CA ALA A 85 17.47 -3.61 9.98
C ALA A 85 17.09 -2.12 9.95
N SER A 86 15.80 -1.78 10.09
CA SER A 86 15.32 -0.40 10.00
C SER A 86 15.89 0.48 11.13
N PRO A 87 15.98 1.81 10.91
CA PRO A 87 16.61 2.73 11.86
C PRO A 87 16.13 2.61 13.30
N LEU A 88 14.82 2.40 13.52
CA LEU A 88 14.23 2.26 14.86
C LEU A 88 14.80 1.08 15.64
N TYR A 89 15.10 -0.04 14.95
CA TYR A 89 15.56 -1.29 15.58
C TYR A 89 17.05 -1.53 15.35
N ASN A 90 17.74 -0.57 14.73
CA ASN A 90 19.16 -0.70 14.38
C ASN A 90 19.94 0.59 14.71
N GLY A 91 20.01 0.90 15.98
CA GLY A 91 20.88 1.93 16.53
C GLY A 91 20.49 3.38 16.27
N LYS A 92 19.28 3.66 15.77
CA LYS A 92 18.78 5.01 15.46
C LYS A 92 17.45 5.33 16.14
N ALA A 93 17.06 4.54 17.15
CA ALA A 93 15.88 4.86 17.96
C ALA A 93 16.09 6.16 18.73
N PRO A 94 15.04 7.01 18.85
CA PRO A 94 15.09 8.19 19.73
C PRO A 94 15.42 7.82 21.18
N SER A 95 16.10 8.69 21.90
CA SER A 95 16.56 8.43 23.28
C SER A 95 15.42 8.11 24.25
N GLU A 96 14.28 8.76 24.09
CA GLU A 96 13.08 8.50 24.88
C GLU A 96 12.50 7.10 24.61
N VAL A 97 12.59 6.61 23.38
CA VAL A 97 12.19 5.24 23.04
C VAL A 97 13.14 4.22 23.65
N LEU A 98 14.45 4.45 23.53
CA LEU A 98 15.45 3.59 24.17
C LEU A 98 15.24 3.53 25.69
N THR A 99 15.04 4.67 26.34
CA THR A 99 14.77 4.74 27.78
C THR A 99 13.51 3.96 28.19
N ALA A 100 12.45 4.02 27.38
CA ALA A 100 11.20 3.32 27.64
C ALA A 100 11.28 1.79 27.34
N MET A 101 12.21 1.39 26.50
CA MET A 101 12.36 -0.01 26.05
C MET A 101 13.46 -0.75 26.83
N VAL A 102 13.28 -0.77 28.15
CA VAL A 102 14.11 -1.50 29.11
C VAL A 102 13.22 -2.46 29.89
N ASP A 103 13.68 -3.67 30.17
CA ASP A 103 12.95 -4.63 31.01
C ASP A 103 13.13 -4.35 32.51
N LYS A 104 12.50 -5.16 33.36
CA LYS A 104 12.55 -5.03 34.83
C LYS A 104 13.97 -5.20 35.41
N GLU A 105 14.85 -5.86 34.67
CA GLU A 105 16.23 -6.17 35.06
C GLU A 105 17.22 -5.12 34.52
N GLY A 106 16.73 -4.11 33.81
CA GLY A 106 17.54 -3.06 33.22
C GLY A 106 18.15 -3.43 31.86
N ARG A 107 17.71 -4.54 31.23
CA ARG A 107 18.21 -4.96 29.93
C ARG A 107 17.55 -4.12 28.84
N GLN A 108 18.39 -3.56 27.94
CA GLN A 108 17.92 -2.84 26.76
C GLN A 108 17.25 -3.79 25.77
N LEU A 109 16.02 -3.48 25.38
CA LEU A 109 15.21 -4.31 24.47
C LEU A 109 15.37 -3.97 22.99
N LEU A 110 15.87 -2.78 22.67
CA LEU A 110 16.20 -2.35 21.31
C LEU A 110 17.71 -2.13 21.19
N SER A 111 18.28 -2.43 20.03
CA SER A 111 19.71 -2.14 19.79
C SER A 111 19.96 -0.63 19.80
N SER A 112 20.93 -0.19 20.61
CA SER A 112 21.42 1.19 20.65
C SER A 112 22.58 1.45 19.68
N THR A 113 23.10 0.39 19.03
CA THR A 113 24.21 0.46 18.09
C THR A 113 23.78 0.00 16.70
N TYR A 114 24.30 0.70 15.68
CA TYR A 114 24.08 0.32 14.29
C TYR A 114 24.87 -0.92 13.92
N ASP A 115 24.22 -1.84 13.22
CA ASP A 115 24.81 -3.07 12.68
C ASP A 115 24.41 -3.23 11.20
N GLU A 116 25.39 -3.10 10.29
CA GLU A 116 25.16 -3.23 8.84
C GLU A 116 24.83 -4.68 8.44
N VAL A 117 25.22 -5.68 9.24
CA VAL A 117 24.92 -7.09 8.97
C VAL A 117 23.42 -7.35 8.93
N LYS A 118 22.61 -6.59 9.68
CA LYS A 118 21.15 -6.69 9.63
C LYS A 118 20.60 -6.39 8.22
N TRP A 119 21.16 -5.40 7.53
CA TRP A 119 20.78 -5.10 6.14
C TRP A 119 21.22 -6.21 5.17
N ALA A 120 22.41 -6.73 5.34
CA ALA A 120 22.90 -7.86 4.55
C ALA A 120 22.02 -9.10 4.73
N ARG A 121 21.59 -9.40 5.97
CA ARG A 121 20.64 -10.49 6.26
C ARG A 121 19.28 -10.29 5.61
N ALA A 122 18.76 -9.07 5.63
CA ALA A 122 17.49 -8.73 4.97
C ALA A 122 17.60 -8.91 3.45
N ALA A 123 18.67 -8.41 2.84
CA ALA A 123 18.94 -8.57 1.41
C ALA A 123 19.11 -10.04 1.01
N ALA A 124 19.82 -10.83 1.79
CA ALA A 124 19.96 -12.26 1.54
C ALA A 124 18.62 -12.99 1.63
N ALA A 125 17.77 -12.63 2.60
CA ALA A 125 16.45 -13.23 2.73
C ALA A 125 15.51 -12.85 1.57
N ALA A 126 15.60 -11.63 1.05
CA ALA A 126 14.90 -11.21 -0.16
C ALA A 126 15.40 -12.02 -1.37
N LYS A 127 16.71 -12.19 -1.50
CA LYS A 127 17.31 -12.99 -2.57
C LYS A 127 16.83 -14.44 -2.55
N ASP A 128 16.65 -15.06 -1.38
CA ASP A 128 16.10 -16.42 -1.26
C ASP A 128 14.71 -16.54 -1.93
N VAL A 129 13.88 -15.49 -1.86
CA VAL A 129 12.58 -15.46 -2.54
C VAL A 129 12.75 -15.32 -4.05
N MET A 130 13.68 -14.47 -4.50
CA MET A 130 13.96 -14.27 -5.93
C MET A 130 14.49 -15.56 -6.57
N GLU A 131 15.34 -16.30 -5.86
CA GLU A 131 15.93 -17.56 -6.33
C GLU A 131 14.92 -18.70 -6.48
N LEU A 132 13.71 -18.58 -5.91
CA LEU A 132 12.63 -19.52 -6.23
C LEU A 132 12.23 -19.47 -7.72
N GLY A 133 12.47 -18.36 -8.41
CA GLY A 133 12.16 -18.19 -9.83
C GLY A 133 10.67 -18.27 -10.16
N LYS A 134 9.78 -18.04 -9.17
CA LYS A 134 8.34 -18.24 -9.29
C LYS A 134 7.54 -16.96 -9.49
N TYR A 135 8.06 -15.84 -9.02
CA TYR A 135 7.34 -14.59 -8.94
C TYR A 135 7.84 -13.59 -9.95
N ASN A 136 6.93 -12.81 -10.48
CA ASN A 136 7.21 -11.70 -11.40
C ASN A 136 6.33 -10.51 -11.03
N LEU A 137 6.76 -9.30 -11.40
CA LEU A 137 5.89 -8.14 -11.30
C LEU A 137 4.70 -8.30 -12.25
N TYR A 138 3.52 -7.95 -11.78
CA TYR A 138 2.31 -7.94 -12.60
C TYR A 138 2.36 -6.78 -13.60
N VAL A 139 2.18 -7.09 -14.87
CA VAL A 139 2.31 -6.12 -15.96
C VAL A 139 1.06 -6.15 -16.83
N VAL A 140 0.49 -4.98 -17.02
CA VAL A 140 -0.50 -4.70 -18.07
C VAL A 140 0.21 -3.90 -19.16
N TYR A 141 0.16 -4.38 -20.38
CA TYR A 141 0.73 -3.67 -21.51
C TYR A 141 -0.19 -2.56 -21.98
N ALA A 142 0.39 -1.43 -22.37
CA ALA A 142 -0.34 -0.32 -22.97
C ALA A 142 -1.09 -0.77 -24.23
N LYS A 143 -2.34 -0.34 -24.37
CA LYS A 143 -3.16 -0.58 -25.55
C LYS A 143 -3.33 0.72 -26.32
N GLU A 144 -3.25 0.67 -27.64
CA GLU A 144 -3.51 1.86 -28.48
C GLU A 144 -4.95 2.35 -28.38
N ASN A 145 -5.91 1.42 -28.16
CA ASN A 145 -7.31 1.72 -28.02
C ASN A 145 -7.87 0.96 -26.80
N GLY A 146 -7.95 1.60 -25.67
CA GLY A 146 -8.61 1.07 -24.48
C GLY A 146 -10.12 1.34 -24.51
N ASP A 147 -10.91 0.44 -23.91
CA ASP A 147 -12.37 0.60 -23.77
C ASP A 147 -12.76 1.73 -22.83
N ILE A 148 -11.84 2.19 -22.00
CA ILE A 148 -12.00 3.27 -21.02
C ILE A 148 -10.89 4.30 -21.24
N ALA A 149 -11.28 5.57 -21.34
CA ALA A 149 -10.29 6.67 -21.36
C ALA A 149 -9.64 6.82 -19.98
N GLU A 150 -8.49 6.23 -19.83
CA GLU A 150 -7.66 6.35 -18.60
C GLU A 150 -6.85 7.64 -18.63
N PRO A 151 -6.54 8.25 -17.48
CA PRO A 151 -5.58 9.35 -17.42
C PRO A 151 -4.22 8.93 -17.98
N ALA A 152 -3.60 9.77 -18.76
CA ALA A 152 -2.23 9.53 -19.22
C ALA A 152 -1.25 9.71 -18.03
N THR A 153 -0.88 8.59 -17.41
CA THR A 153 -0.02 8.58 -16.22
C THR A 153 1.43 8.29 -16.52
N ILE A 154 1.73 7.98 -17.78
CA ILE A 154 3.09 7.70 -18.24
C ILE A 154 3.58 8.89 -19.04
N THR A 155 4.64 9.52 -18.57
CA THR A 155 5.45 10.38 -19.41
C THR A 155 6.73 9.60 -19.70
N PRO A 156 7.01 9.23 -20.93
CA PRO A 156 8.27 8.61 -21.30
C PRO A 156 9.43 9.52 -20.85
N PRO A 157 10.44 9.01 -20.12
CA PRO A 157 11.66 9.76 -19.94
C PRO A 157 12.31 9.98 -21.31
N ASP A 158 13.17 10.98 -21.39
CA ASP A 158 14.05 11.16 -22.53
C ASP A 158 14.79 9.85 -22.83
N ASP A 159 15.18 9.66 -24.07
CA ASP A 159 15.85 8.43 -24.52
C ASP A 159 17.03 8.11 -23.59
N ASN A 160 16.89 7.01 -22.86
CA ASN A 160 17.95 6.45 -22.03
C ASN A 160 18.58 5.19 -22.67
N GLY A 161 18.59 5.14 -23.98
CA GLY A 161 19.22 4.09 -24.75
C GLY A 161 18.47 2.77 -24.71
N THR A 162 19.17 1.69 -24.36
CA THR A 162 18.64 0.32 -24.51
C THR A 162 17.46 0.00 -23.58
N PHE A 163 17.34 0.68 -22.44
CA PHE A 163 16.22 0.44 -21.54
C PHE A 163 14.91 0.94 -22.13
N HIS A 164 14.91 2.10 -22.75
CA HIS A 164 13.73 2.70 -23.38
C HIS A 164 13.18 1.84 -24.54
N SER A 165 14.05 1.30 -25.38
CA SER A 165 13.68 0.59 -26.60
C SER A 165 13.46 -0.90 -26.45
N ASN A 166 13.82 -1.51 -25.32
CA ASN A 166 13.67 -2.94 -25.10
C ASN A 166 12.24 -3.30 -24.65
N PRO A 167 11.71 -4.47 -25.05
CA PRO A 167 10.48 -5.01 -24.47
C PRO A 167 10.70 -5.40 -22.99
N TRP A 168 9.57 -5.54 -22.27
CA TRP A 168 9.59 -6.02 -20.88
C TRP A 168 10.33 -7.37 -20.77
N PRO A 169 11.12 -7.60 -19.71
CA PRO A 169 11.39 -6.70 -18.57
C PRO A 169 12.49 -5.67 -18.82
N LYS A 170 13.05 -5.58 -20.02
CA LYS A 170 14.21 -4.74 -20.34
C LYS A 170 13.83 -3.36 -20.85
N GLY A 171 12.58 -3.13 -21.22
CA GLY A 171 12.04 -1.86 -21.64
C GLY A 171 10.73 -1.57 -20.89
N TRP A 172 10.31 -0.33 -20.89
CA TRP A 172 9.15 0.11 -20.13
C TRP A 172 8.04 0.77 -20.98
N GLN A 173 8.37 1.20 -22.21
CA GLN A 173 7.45 1.97 -23.06
C GLN A 173 6.15 1.22 -23.42
N ASN A 174 6.16 -0.10 -23.31
CA ASN A 174 4.99 -0.94 -23.59
C ASN A 174 4.17 -1.29 -22.33
N ILE A 175 4.53 -0.73 -21.19
CA ILE A 175 3.87 -1.01 -19.92
C ILE A 175 2.95 0.16 -19.56
N ASP A 176 1.74 -0.16 -19.13
CA ASP A 176 0.86 0.79 -18.45
C ASP A 176 1.06 0.65 -16.93
N PRO A 177 1.81 1.55 -16.27
CA PRO A 177 2.10 1.43 -14.85
C PRO A 177 0.88 1.73 -13.98
N PHE A 178 -0.09 2.52 -14.46
CA PHE A 178 -1.33 2.80 -13.76
C PHE A 178 -2.19 1.54 -13.68
N LEU A 179 -2.44 0.88 -14.83
CA LEU A 179 -3.24 -0.34 -14.88
C LEU A 179 -2.51 -1.52 -14.21
N SER A 180 -1.20 -1.65 -14.40
CA SER A 180 -0.41 -2.70 -13.74
C SER A 180 -0.55 -2.65 -12.22
N TYR A 181 -0.51 -1.45 -11.64
CA TYR A 181 -0.69 -1.28 -10.20
C TYR A 181 -2.15 -1.42 -9.76
N ARG A 182 -3.09 -0.75 -10.43
CA ARG A 182 -4.51 -0.75 -10.04
C ARG A 182 -5.11 -2.15 -10.08
N SER A 183 -4.81 -2.91 -11.12
CA SER A 183 -5.37 -4.25 -11.32
C SER A 183 -5.07 -5.25 -10.20
N LEU A 184 -3.99 -5.04 -9.45
CA LEU A 184 -3.63 -5.86 -8.28
C LEU A 184 -4.63 -5.73 -7.13
N PHE A 185 -5.40 -4.64 -7.08
CA PHE A 185 -6.24 -4.31 -5.92
C PHE A 185 -7.71 -4.21 -6.27
N ASP A 186 -8.06 -3.86 -7.51
CA ASP A 186 -9.42 -3.53 -7.90
C ASP A 186 -10.28 -4.73 -8.30
N GLY A 187 -9.72 -5.94 -8.23
CA GLY A 187 -10.40 -7.20 -8.60
C GLY A 187 -10.16 -7.62 -10.05
N THR A 188 -9.41 -6.86 -10.84
CA THR A 188 -9.02 -7.27 -12.20
C THR A 188 -8.07 -8.46 -12.16
N ALA A 189 -7.03 -8.41 -11.34
CA ALA A 189 -6.16 -9.55 -11.06
C ALA A 189 -6.71 -10.34 -9.87
N ILE A 190 -7.09 -11.59 -10.11
CA ILE A 190 -7.53 -12.51 -9.04
C ILE A 190 -6.32 -13.13 -8.33
N ALA A 191 -6.54 -13.66 -7.14
CA ALA A 191 -5.43 -14.22 -6.34
C ALA A 191 -4.78 -15.45 -7.00
N TYR A 192 -5.58 -16.32 -7.60
CA TYR A 192 -5.06 -17.53 -8.26
C TYR A 192 -4.46 -17.18 -9.61
N GLY A 193 -3.22 -17.59 -9.84
CA GLY A 193 -2.51 -17.31 -11.11
C GLY A 193 -1.94 -15.90 -11.22
N ASN A 194 -1.87 -15.15 -10.12
CA ASN A 194 -1.22 -13.84 -10.05
C ASN A 194 0.23 -14.02 -9.61
N ASP A 195 1.16 -13.92 -10.55
CA ASP A 195 2.58 -14.16 -10.33
C ASP A 195 3.25 -13.12 -9.39
N GLU A 196 2.63 -11.96 -9.17
CA GLU A 196 3.14 -10.99 -8.21
C GLU A 196 2.66 -11.29 -6.77
N LEU A 197 1.55 -11.99 -6.62
CA LEU A 197 0.99 -12.28 -5.31
C LEU A 197 1.72 -13.43 -4.63
N ILE A 198 2.45 -13.13 -3.55
CA ILE A 198 3.12 -14.16 -2.75
C ILE A 198 2.19 -14.72 -1.69
N TYR A 199 1.41 -13.84 -1.02
CA TYR A 199 0.47 -14.26 0.01
C TYR A 199 -0.74 -13.34 0.11
N THR A 200 -1.89 -13.95 0.29
CA THR A 200 -3.15 -13.30 0.68
C THR A 200 -3.83 -14.11 1.77
N ARG A 201 -4.55 -13.42 2.66
CA ARG A 201 -5.39 -14.09 3.66
C ARG A 201 -6.79 -14.38 3.16
N GLY A 202 -7.17 -13.77 2.04
CA GLY A 202 -8.49 -13.89 1.45
C GLY A 202 -8.62 -15.08 0.52
N SER A 203 -9.85 -15.37 0.10
CA SER A 203 -10.15 -16.31 -0.95
C SER A 203 -9.69 -15.79 -2.32
N ASN A 204 -9.70 -16.63 -3.33
CA ASN A 204 -9.44 -16.23 -4.71
C ASN A 204 -10.42 -15.16 -5.24
N GLN A 205 -11.56 -15.01 -4.60
CA GLN A 205 -12.57 -13.98 -4.87
C GLN A 205 -12.43 -12.75 -3.94
N GLY A 206 -11.49 -12.77 -3.01
CA GLY A 206 -11.08 -11.61 -2.24
C GLY A 206 -12.07 -11.08 -1.21
N ASN A 207 -13.05 -11.83 -0.80
CA ASN A 207 -14.12 -11.30 0.06
C ASN A 207 -13.77 -11.36 1.56
N GLU A 208 -12.93 -10.45 2.04
CA GLU A 208 -12.62 -10.26 3.47
C GLU A 208 -13.16 -8.92 4.01
N GLY A 209 -14.34 -8.49 3.56
CA GLY A 209 -14.91 -7.18 3.90
C GLY A 209 -14.30 -6.02 3.08
N ILE A 210 -13.51 -6.32 2.06
CA ILE A 210 -12.94 -5.30 1.17
C ILE A 210 -14.03 -4.66 0.32
N ASP A 211 -15.05 -5.41 -0.06
CA ASP A 211 -16.25 -4.92 -0.72
C ASP A 211 -16.93 -3.82 0.10
N ILE A 212 -17.09 -4.03 1.41
CA ILE A 212 -17.62 -3.01 2.33
C ILE A 212 -16.68 -1.80 2.38
N MET A 213 -15.37 -2.02 2.43
CA MET A 213 -14.38 -0.95 2.39
C MET A 213 -14.49 -0.13 1.11
N VAL A 214 -14.70 -0.77 -0.04
CA VAL A 214 -14.89 -0.10 -1.34
C VAL A 214 -16.12 0.80 -1.31
N ILE A 215 -17.22 0.36 -0.73
CA ILE A 215 -18.42 1.18 -0.59
C ILE A 215 -18.16 2.45 0.24
N HIS A 216 -17.30 2.35 1.27
CA HIS A 216 -16.88 3.53 2.03
C HIS A 216 -15.89 4.43 1.27
N GLN A 217 -15.25 3.92 0.23
CA GLN A 217 -14.37 4.70 -0.65
C GLN A 217 -15.13 5.39 -1.78
N LEU A 218 -16.19 4.77 -2.29
CA LEU A 218 -16.97 5.31 -3.41
C LEU A 218 -17.59 6.67 -3.07
N PRO A 219 -17.58 7.63 -4.04
CA PRO A 219 -18.28 8.88 -3.91
C PRO A 219 -19.79 8.66 -3.77
N ARG A 220 -20.44 9.49 -2.94
CA ARG A 220 -21.88 9.43 -2.72
C ARG A 220 -22.67 9.77 -3.96
N SER A 221 -22.27 10.85 -4.63
CA SER A 221 -23.03 11.44 -5.74
C SER A 221 -23.04 10.57 -6.99
N GLN A 222 -22.09 9.69 -7.18
CA GLN A 222 -21.92 8.91 -8.41
C GLN A 222 -21.93 7.40 -8.17
N GLY A 223 -21.20 6.92 -7.22
CA GLY A 223 -21.13 5.48 -6.92
C GLY A 223 -22.19 5.01 -5.93
N GLY A 224 -22.96 5.92 -5.31
CA GLY A 224 -23.90 5.61 -4.23
C GLY A 224 -23.21 5.19 -2.93
N GLY A 225 -21.90 5.37 -2.83
CA GLY A 225 -21.09 4.97 -1.70
C GLY A 225 -21.24 5.85 -0.47
N TYR A 226 -20.47 5.57 0.56
CA TYR A 226 -20.55 6.31 1.83
C TYR A 226 -19.56 7.46 1.95
N ASN A 227 -18.56 7.52 1.05
CA ASN A 227 -17.61 8.64 0.99
C ASN A 227 -16.91 8.93 2.34
N TYR A 228 -16.49 7.89 3.07
CA TYR A 228 -15.95 8.02 4.42
C TYR A 228 -14.45 7.78 4.54
N HIS A 229 -13.88 6.95 3.68
CA HIS A 229 -12.47 6.61 3.80
C HIS A 229 -11.60 7.70 3.17
N GLY A 230 -10.88 8.42 4.04
CA GLY A 230 -9.91 9.42 3.64
C GLY A 230 -8.53 9.13 4.14
N ILE A 231 -7.55 9.78 3.54
CA ILE A 231 -6.15 9.76 3.96
C ILE A 231 -5.71 11.12 4.48
N THR A 232 -4.61 11.13 5.22
CA THR A 232 -3.96 12.37 5.65
C THR A 232 -3.21 13.01 4.47
N GLN A 233 -3.00 14.32 4.54
CA GLN A 233 -2.18 15.02 3.56
C GLN A 233 -0.74 14.46 3.52
N LYS A 234 -0.16 14.13 4.68
CA LYS A 234 1.16 13.50 4.76
C LYS A 234 1.24 12.18 3.98
N GLN A 235 0.20 11.34 4.08
CA GLN A 235 0.13 10.10 3.28
C GLN A 235 -0.02 10.40 1.79
N CYS A 236 -0.79 11.44 1.42
CA CYS A 236 -0.92 11.90 0.05
C CYS A 236 0.45 12.32 -0.53
N ASP A 237 1.23 13.07 0.26
CA ASP A 237 2.52 13.59 -0.16
C ASP A 237 3.66 12.55 -0.10
N ALA A 238 3.43 11.40 0.52
CA ALA A 238 4.37 10.27 0.53
C ALA A 238 4.52 9.56 -0.84
N TYR A 239 3.60 9.82 -1.78
CA TYR A 239 3.77 9.38 -3.17
C TYR A 239 4.76 10.29 -3.90
N TYR A 240 5.57 9.71 -4.78
CA TYR A 240 6.58 10.45 -5.55
C TYR A 240 5.97 11.34 -6.64
N MET A 241 6.81 12.23 -7.16
CA MET A 241 6.56 12.94 -8.41
C MET A 241 6.80 11.99 -9.60
N LYS A 242 6.35 12.36 -10.81
CA LYS A 242 6.49 11.53 -12.01
C LYS A 242 7.92 11.26 -12.45
N ASP A 243 8.86 12.10 -12.04
CA ASP A 243 10.30 11.96 -12.29
C ASP A 243 11.02 11.13 -11.21
N GLY A 244 10.30 10.62 -10.22
CA GLY A 244 10.84 9.84 -9.10
C GLY A 244 11.34 10.69 -7.93
N ALA A 245 11.27 12.02 -8.02
CA ALA A 245 11.61 12.88 -6.89
C ALA A 245 10.54 12.80 -5.78
N ASP A 246 10.94 13.12 -4.55
CA ASP A 246 10.00 13.28 -3.45
C ASP A 246 9.03 14.44 -3.72
N CYS A 247 7.80 14.33 -3.24
CA CYS A 247 6.89 15.46 -3.22
C CYS A 247 7.51 16.62 -2.42
N PRO A 248 7.43 17.88 -2.90
CA PRO A 248 8.10 19.02 -2.27
C PRO A 248 7.89 19.14 -0.76
N GLY A 249 6.68 18.86 -0.25
CA GLY A 249 6.40 18.85 1.18
C GLY A 249 7.14 17.74 1.96
N MET A 250 7.52 16.65 1.29
CA MET A 250 8.27 15.53 1.89
C MET A 250 9.78 15.75 1.83
N ASN A 251 10.28 16.47 0.84
CA ASN A 251 11.72 16.76 0.69
C ASN A 251 12.31 17.38 1.96
N SER A 252 11.56 18.23 2.66
CA SER A 252 12.01 18.83 3.91
C SER A 252 12.22 17.80 5.02
N MET A 253 11.53 16.66 4.99
CA MET A 253 11.74 15.57 5.96
C MET A 253 13.04 14.80 5.71
N TYR A 254 13.50 14.76 4.46
CA TYR A 254 14.64 13.95 4.06
C TYR A 254 15.91 14.76 3.88
N GLN A 255 15.82 16.08 3.87
CA GLN A 255 17.00 16.97 3.79
C GLN A 255 17.86 16.79 5.04
N GLY A 256 19.05 16.23 4.85
CA GLY A 256 19.95 15.85 5.92
C GLY A 256 19.45 14.63 6.69
N ARG A 257 19.71 13.45 6.16
CA ARG A 257 19.26 12.16 6.72
C ARG A 257 19.54 11.94 8.19
N GLU A 258 20.43 12.69 8.81
CA GLU A 258 20.65 12.70 10.25
C GLU A 258 19.45 13.23 11.06
N GLY A 259 18.55 13.98 10.45
CA GLY A 259 17.32 14.48 11.05
C GLY A 259 16.04 13.80 10.59
N TYR A 260 16.12 12.62 10.02
CA TYR A 260 15.00 11.84 9.45
C TYR A 260 13.85 11.59 10.45
N THR A 261 14.11 11.63 11.72
CA THR A 261 13.13 11.34 12.77
C THR A 261 12.34 12.56 13.25
N ASP A 262 12.62 13.75 12.74
CA ASP A 262 11.95 14.96 13.17
C ASP A 262 10.67 15.23 12.35
N PRO A 263 9.48 14.94 12.89
CA PRO A 263 8.21 15.17 12.19
C PRO A 263 7.90 16.67 11.99
N SER A 264 8.60 17.56 12.66
CA SER A 264 8.43 19.02 12.49
C SER A 264 9.00 19.52 11.15
N ARG A 265 9.79 18.70 10.48
CA ARG A 265 10.37 19.02 9.17
C ARG A 265 9.42 18.83 7.99
N TYR A 266 8.22 18.32 8.21
CA TYR A 266 7.23 18.24 7.15
C TYR A 266 6.70 19.65 6.83
N ASP A 267 7.09 20.17 5.68
CA ASP A 267 6.74 21.53 5.25
C ASP A 267 5.54 21.52 4.30
N VAL A 268 4.40 21.88 4.82
CA VAL A 268 3.14 21.96 4.06
C VAL A 268 3.17 23.09 3.02
N GLU A 269 3.89 24.16 3.30
CA GLU A 269 3.97 25.35 2.44
C GLU A 269 4.88 25.14 1.21
N ALA A 270 5.74 24.12 1.24
CA ALA A 270 6.60 23.78 0.11
C ALA A 270 5.86 23.16 -1.08
N ARG A 271 4.59 22.77 -0.90
CA ARG A 271 3.80 22.18 -1.99
C ARG A 271 3.47 23.20 -3.07
N PRO A 272 3.38 22.76 -4.36
CA PRO A 272 2.97 23.65 -5.44
C PRO A 272 1.60 24.29 -5.15
N SER A 273 1.55 25.61 -5.23
CA SER A 273 0.34 26.39 -4.98
C SER A 273 -0.43 26.71 -6.27
N GLY A 274 -1.71 27.08 -6.12
CA GLY A 274 -2.58 27.44 -7.23
C GLY A 274 -3.29 26.25 -7.85
N VAL A 275 -4.04 26.53 -8.91
CA VAL A 275 -4.82 25.54 -9.66
C VAL A 275 -4.40 25.52 -11.12
N ILE A 276 -4.62 24.38 -11.76
CA ILE A 276 -4.38 24.19 -13.20
C ILE A 276 -5.39 25.02 -13.99
N THR A 277 -4.89 25.87 -14.85
CA THR A 277 -5.69 26.64 -15.79
C THR A 277 -5.90 25.87 -17.10
N GLN A 278 -6.85 26.32 -17.92
CA GLN A 278 -7.11 25.71 -19.22
C GLN A 278 -5.88 25.74 -20.14
N ASN A 279 -5.08 26.78 -20.06
CA ASN A 279 -3.87 26.90 -20.88
C ASN A 279 -2.72 25.98 -20.44
N GLU A 280 -2.67 25.64 -19.15
CA GLU A 280 -1.68 24.75 -18.58
C GLU A 280 -2.05 23.26 -18.71
N LEU A 281 -3.31 22.95 -19.04
CA LEU A 281 -3.81 21.57 -18.99
C LEU A 281 -3.00 20.61 -19.88
N ALA A 282 -2.48 21.08 -21.00
CA ALA A 282 -1.66 20.27 -21.89
C ALA A 282 -0.32 19.81 -21.27
N GLU A 283 0.18 20.50 -20.24
CA GLU A 283 1.40 20.16 -19.49
C GLU A 283 1.17 19.01 -18.50
N TYR A 284 -0.11 18.71 -18.18
CA TYR A 284 -0.53 17.75 -17.18
C TYR A 284 -1.51 16.71 -17.75
N PRO A 285 -1.08 15.91 -18.73
CA PRO A 285 -1.95 14.94 -19.42
C PRO A 285 -2.56 13.89 -18.46
N GLU A 286 -1.90 13.62 -17.35
CA GLU A 286 -2.34 12.70 -16.30
C GLU A 286 -3.65 13.15 -15.61
N LEU A 287 -3.99 14.43 -15.70
CA LEU A 287 -5.26 14.97 -15.16
C LEU A 287 -6.42 14.84 -16.13
N GLY A 288 -6.14 14.44 -17.38
CA GLY A 288 -7.14 14.30 -18.43
C GLY A 288 -7.79 15.65 -18.82
N SER A 289 -8.78 15.59 -19.68
CA SER A 289 -9.49 16.79 -20.21
C SER A 289 -10.25 17.58 -19.14
N MET A 290 -10.48 17.01 -17.96
CA MET A 290 -11.19 17.64 -16.85
C MET A 290 -10.26 18.20 -15.77
N GLY A 291 -8.95 18.28 -16.01
CA GLY A 291 -7.95 18.70 -15.02
C GLY A 291 -7.98 20.18 -14.64
N THR A 292 -8.72 21.02 -15.37
CA THR A 292 -8.85 22.45 -15.04
C THR A 292 -9.48 22.66 -13.67
N GLY A 293 -8.87 23.53 -12.86
CA GLY A 293 -9.32 23.81 -11.49
C GLY A 293 -8.78 22.82 -10.43
N VAL A 294 -8.06 21.78 -10.83
CA VAL A 294 -7.35 20.89 -9.91
C VAL A 294 -6.16 21.63 -9.30
N SER A 295 -5.90 21.42 -8.02
CA SER A 295 -4.73 21.98 -7.33
C SER A 295 -3.43 21.42 -7.92
N LYS A 296 -2.44 22.28 -8.14
CA LYS A 296 -1.13 21.91 -8.67
C LYS A 296 -0.36 20.91 -7.78
N GLN A 297 -0.69 20.83 -6.50
CA GLN A 297 -0.12 19.82 -5.61
C GLN A 297 -0.41 18.36 -6.02
N TYR A 298 -1.45 18.15 -6.84
CA TYR A 298 -1.87 16.82 -7.30
C TYR A 298 -1.40 16.53 -8.75
N ALA A 299 -0.75 17.48 -9.39
CA ALA A 299 -0.23 17.32 -10.74
C ALA A 299 1.18 16.73 -10.75
N ALA A 300 1.59 16.16 -11.86
CA ALA A 300 2.92 15.58 -12.08
C ALA A 300 3.32 14.52 -11.04
N ARG A 301 2.36 13.73 -10.56
CA ARG A 301 2.60 12.65 -9.59
C ARG A 301 2.80 11.31 -10.29
N GLU A 302 3.38 10.37 -9.59
CA GLU A 302 3.56 9.01 -10.09
C GLU A 302 2.24 8.27 -10.35
N PRO A 303 2.20 7.23 -11.22
CA PRO A 303 0.99 6.49 -11.55
C PRO A 303 0.26 5.88 -10.35
N ARG A 304 1.01 5.39 -9.32
CA ARG A 304 0.44 4.84 -8.09
C ARG A 304 -0.41 5.85 -7.32
N PHE A 305 -0.04 7.14 -7.38
CA PHE A 305 -0.82 8.22 -6.81
C PHE A 305 -2.22 8.27 -7.42
N TYR A 306 -2.29 8.34 -8.74
CA TYR A 306 -3.58 8.43 -9.46
C TYR A 306 -4.44 7.17 -9.31
N ALA A 307 -3.82 6.01 -9.14
CA ALA A 307 -4.53 4.76 -8.89
C ALA A 307 -5.06 4.64 -7.45
N SER A 308 -4.46 5.36 -6.49
CA SER A 308 -4.75 5.18 -5.06
C SER A 308 -5.49 6.34 -4.41
N VAL A 309 -5.29 7.57 -4.89
CA VAL A 309 -5.72 8.78 -4.19
C VAL A 309 -6.89 9.46 -4.92
N GLY A 310 -7.98 9.66 -4.17
CA GLY A 310 -9.12 10.45 -4.60
C GLY A 310 -8.99 11.89 -4.13
N TYR A 311 -8.16 12.68 -4.80
CA TYR A 311 -7.95 14.09 -4.48
C TYR A 311 -9.08 14.96 -5.02
N ASN A 312 -9.15 16.20 -4.56
CA ASN A 312 -10.15 17.18 -4.99
C ASN A 312 -10.03 17.47 -6.49
N GLY A 313 -11.09 17.16 -7.25
CA GLY A 313 -11.09 17.23 -8.70
C GLY A 313 -10.53 15.98 -9.40
N SER A 314 -10.26 14.90 -8.67
CA SER A 314 -9.81 13.65 -9.27
C SER A 314 -10.89 13.03 -10.17
N ILE A 315 -10.44 12.38 -11.22
CA ILE A 315 -11.29 11.63 -12.13
C ILE A 315 -11.52 10.23 -11.57
N TRP A 316 -12.76 9.81 -11.51
CA TRP A 316 -13.18 8.47 -11.17
C TRP A 316 -13.76 7.79 -12.42
N HIS A 317 -13.26 6.60 -12.70
CA HIS A 317 -13.80 5.74 -13.75
C HIS A 317 -14.98 4.97 -13.17
N MET A 318 -16.20 5.27 -13.59
CA MET A 318 -17.42 4.70 -13.02
C MET A 318 -18.38 4.26 -14.11
N LEU A 319 -18.17 3.06 -14.65
CA LEU A 319 -18.98 2.52 -15.75
C LEU A 319 -20.42 2.24 -15.34
N ASN A 320 -20.64 1.85 -14.09
CA ASN A 320 -21.95 1.53 -13.55
C ASN A 320 -22.53 2.64 -12.64
N ALA A 321 -22.01 3.86 -12.72
CA ALA A 321 -22.54 4.96 -11.93
C ALA A 321 -24.03 5.16 -12.23
N ASN A 322 -24.85 5.32 -11.18
CA ASN A 322 -26.26 5.62 -11.32
C ASN A 322 -26.42 7.08 -11.72
N THR A 323 -26.78 7.33 -12.96
CA THR A 323 -27.07 8.66 -13.48
C THR A 323 -28.37 8.60 -14.26
N ASP A 324 -29.18 9.65 -14.16
CA ASP A 324 -30.43 9.79 -14.90
C ASP A 324 -30.25 9.84 -16.42
N LYS A 325 -29.02 9.77 -16.92
CA LYS A 325 -28.63 9.97 -18.30
C LYS A 325 -27.74 8.88 -18.91
N GLY A 326 -27.63 7.73 -18.29
CA GLY A 326 -26.82 6.62 -18.81
C GLY A 326 -25.41 6.51 -18.20
N GLU A 327 -24.67 5.54 -18.67
CA GLU A 327 -23.33 5.22 -18.17
C GLU A 327 -22.33 6.36 -18.41
N LYS A 328 -21.57 6.68 -17.38
CA LYS A 328 -20.45 7.61 -17.48
C LYS A 328 -19.15 6.86 -17.28
N THR A 329 -18.22 7.06 -18.20
CA THR A 329 -16.90 6.44 -18.12
C THR A 329 -15.94 7.18 -17.20
N ASN A 330 -16.10 8.50 -17.08
CA ASN A 330 -15.24 9.36 -16.27
C ASN A 330 -16.08 10.42 -15.56
N VAL A 331 -15.90 10.52 -14.24
CA VAL A 331 -16.59 11.50 -13.41
C VAL A 331 -15.59 12.25 -12.56
N GLN A 332 -15.60 13.56 -12.60
CA GLN A 332 -14.78 14.41 -11.74
C GLN A 332 -15.49 14.67 -10.42
N ILE A 333 -14.80 14.38 -9.31
CA ILE A 333 -15.35 14.51 -7.95
C ILE A 333 -14.64 15.63 -7.20
N PHE A 334 -15.46 16.52 -6.59
CA PHE A 334 -14.99 17.59 -5.73
C PHE A 334 -15.53 17.41 -4.30
N TYR A 335 -14.65 17.52 -3.34
CA TYR A 335 -14.93 17.41 -1.90
C TYR A 335 -15.01 18.78 -1.20
N TYR A 336 -15.06 19.87 -1.96
CA TYR A 336 -15.26 21.21 -1.39
C TYR A 336 -16.62 21.33 -0.72
N ARG A 337 -16.70 22.21 0.26
CA ARG A 337 -17.97 22.59 0.88
C ARG A 337 -19.01 22.93 -0.20
N ASP A 338 -20.24 22.47 0.04
CA ASP A 338 -21.41 22.68 -0.84
C ASP A 338 -21.35 21.95 -2.21
N LYS A 339 -20.32 21.12 -2.45
CA LYS A 339 -20.32 20.18 -3.57
C LYS A 339 -21.03 18.87 -3.18
N PRO A 340 -21.49 18.06 -4.16
CA PRO A 340 -22.24 16.84 -3.87
C PRO A 340 -21.54 15.89 -2.89
N ASP A 341 -20.22 15.76 -2.96
CA ASP A 341 -19.41 14.89 -2.13
C ASP A 341 -18.64 15.60 -1.01
N GLY A 342 -18.78 16.93 -0.92
CA GLY A 342 -18.19 17.77 0.11
C GLY A 342 -19.05 17.87 1.37
N TYR A 343 -18.60 18.69 2.32
CA TYR A 343 -19.31 18.93 3.56
C TYR A 343 -20.73 19.47 3.29
N LYS A 344 -21.68 18.77 3.84
CA LYS A 344 -23.08 19.16 4.00
C LYS A 344 -23.50 18.97 5.44
N ALA A 345 -24.54 19.62 5.89
CA ALA A 345 -25.08 19.46 7.24
C ALA A 345 -25.72 18.08 7.49
N GLY A 346 -25.16 17.01 6.93
CA GLY A 346 -25.64 15.65 7.02
C GLY A 346 -24.49 14.63 6.92
N ALA A 347 -24.85 13.35 6.93
CA ALA A 347 -23.90 12.24 6.79
C ALA A 347 -23.31 12.12 5.36
N TYR A 348 -22.34 11.24 5.19
CA TYR A 348 -21.75 10.84 3.91
C TYR A 348 -20.92 11.90 3.19
N TRP A 349 -20.08 12.63 3.90
CA TRP A 349 -19.08 13.52 3.35
C TRP A 349 -17.67 13.13 3.76
N LEU A 350 -16.70 13.42 2.92
CA LEU A 350 -15.30 13.05 3.14
C LEU A 350 -14.61 14.00 4.11
N HIS A 351 -14.33 13.54 5.34
CA HIS A 351 -13.85 14.38 6.41
C HIS A 351 -12.45 14.96 6.18
N THR A 352 -11.56 14.21 5.50
CA THR A 352 -10.19 14.67 5.22
C THR A 352 -10.07 15.47 3.93
N GLY A 353 -11.09 15.46 3.07
CA GLY A 353 -11.05 16.08 1.74
C GLY A 353 -10.15 15.35 0.72
N ILE A 354 -9.51 14.25 1.11
CA ILE A 354 -8.69 13.40 0.24
C ILE A 354 -9.12 11.95 0.45
N GLY A 355 -9.67 11.32 -0.59
CA GLY A 355 -10.22 9.97 -0.55
C GLY A 355 -9.22 8.89 -0.97
N ILE A 356 -9.71 7.66 -0.95
CA ILE A 356 -8.98 6.47 -1.36
C ILE A 356 -9.70 5.82 -2.54
N LYS A 357 -8.96 5.52 -3.63
CA LYS A 357 -9.46 4.82 -4.83
C LYS A 357 -8.85 3.42 -4.99
N LYS A 358 -7.86 3.07 -4.22
CA LYS A 358 -6.96 1.93 -4.45
C LYS A 358 -7.66 0.62 -4.78
N PHE A 359 -8.82 0.35 -4.16
CA PHE A 359 -9.57 -0.90 -4.37
C PHE A 359 -10.80 -0.73 -5.27
N VAL A 360 -11.03 0.45 -5.79
CA VAL A 360 -12.23 0.74 -6.59
C VAL A 360 -12.03 0.33 -8.03
N ASN A 361 -12.89 -0.59 -8.50
CA ASN A 361 -12.99 -0.95 -9.90
C ASN A 361 -13.96 -0.02 -10.63
N PRO A 362 -13.75 0.29 -11.91
CA PRO A 362 -14.69 1.09 -12.70
C PRO A 362 -16.13 0.57 -12.71
N HIS A 363 -16.33 -0.72 -12.55
CA HIS A 363 -17.67 -1.34 -12.47
C HIS A 363 -18.27 -1.40 -11.07
N ASP A 364 -17.54 -0.97 -10.04
CA ASP A 364 -18.05 -0.96 -8.68
C ASP A 364 -19.11 0.12 -8.49
N ARG A 365 -20.18 -0.23 -7.80
CA ARG A 365 -21.20 0.72 -7.35
C ARG A 365 -21.88 0.24 -6.08
N ALA A 366 -22.39 1.18 -5.31
CA ALA A 366 -23.39 0.96 -4.29
C ALA A 366 -24.76 1.44 -4.79
N ASP A 367 -25.85 0.83 -4.35
CA ASP A 367 -27.18 1.28 -4.67
C ASP A 367 -27.51 2.56 -3.89
N SER A 368 -27.81 3.65 -4.59
CA SER A 368 -28.14 4.92 -3.95
C SER A 368 -29.51 4.97 -3.31
N GLU A 369 -30.42 4.10 -3.72
CA GLU A 369 -31.80 4.06 -3.22
C GLU A 369 -31.99 3.11 -2.05
N LYS A 370 -31.08 2.17 -1.89
CA LYS A 370 -31.06 1.19 -0.81
C LYS A 370 -29.74 1.24 -0.10
N THR A 371 -29.70 0.81 1.13
CA THR A 371 -28.46 0.56 1.84
C THR A 371 -27.58 -0.38 1.05
N TYR A 372 -26.83 -0.04 0.19
CA TYR A 372 -25.96 -0.67 -0.76
C TYR A 372 -26.19 -2.18 -1.08
N ASP A 373 -25.78 -2.56 -2.26
CA ASP A 373 -25.80 -3.93 -2.73
C ASP A 373 -24.35 -4.43 -2.94
N VAL A 374 -23.86 -5.28 -2.03
CA VAL A 374 -22.49 -5.85 -2.06
C VAL A 374 -22.23 -6.63 -3.34
N SER A 375 -23.28 -7.21 -3.95
CA SER A 375 -23.15 -7.98 -5.19
C SER A 375 -22.72 -7.15 -6.41
N ARG A 376 -22.77 -5.83 -6.28
CA ARG A 376 -22.35 -4.89 -7.33
C ARG A 376 -20.91 -4.41 -7.20
N VAL A 377 -20.24 -4.81 -6.16
CA VAL A 377 -18.80 -4.57 -5.99
C VAL A 377 -18.05 -5.80 -6.49
N GLN A 378 -17.09 -5.58 -7.37
CA GLN A 378 -16.25 -6.67 -7.88
C GLN A 378 -15.50 -7.33 -6.71
N ALA A 379 -15.34 -8.65 -6.74
CA ALA A 379 -14.51 -9.36 -5.77
C ALA A 379 -13.06 -8.83 -5.83
N LYS A 380 -12.45 -8.65 -4.66
CA LYS A 380 -11.12 -8.07 -4.52
C LYS A 380 -10.14 -9.04 -3.92
N THR A 381 -8.88 -8.91 -4.31
CA THR A 381 -7.77 -9.55 -3.62
C THR A 381 -7.13 -8.55 -2.65
N ALA A 382 -6.89 -8.98 -1.41
CA ALA A 382 -6.11 -8.23 -0.43
C ALA A 382 -4.70 -8.83 -0.35
N PRO A 383 -3.73 -8.31 -1.10
CA PRO A 383 -2.36 -8.78 -1.00
C PRO A 383 -1.80 -8.49 0.40
N ASP A 384 -1.33 -9.52 1.10
CA ASP A 384 -0.55 -9.34 2.33
C ASP A 384 0.94 -9.19 1.99
N ILE A 385 1.44 -10.03 1.07
CA ILE A 385 2.81 -9.95 0.56
C ILE A 385 2.79 -10.04 -0.97
N ARG A 386 3.47 -9.10 -1.60
CA ARG A 386 3.69 -9.06 -3.06
C ARG A 386 5.17 -9.13 -3.38
N TYR A 387 5.49 -9.62 -4.57
CA TYR A 387 6.88 -9.69 -5.06
C TYR A 387 7.55 -8.31 -5.17
N ALA A 388 6.76 -7.26 -5.40
CA ALA A 388 7.28 -5.88 -5.38
C ALA A 388 7.84 -5.42 -4.01
N GLU A 389 7.67 -6.20 -2.94
CA GLU A 389 8.24 -5.93 -1.62
C GLU A 389 9.60 -6.61 -1.41
N VAL A 390 9.92 -7.55 -2.29
CA VAL A 390 11.16 -8.34 -2.26
C VAL A 390 12.24 -7.68 -3.10
#